data_6244c206663bb9ed9acdb586c2e3782d
#
_entry.id   6244c206663bb9ed9acdb586c2e3782d
#
_cell.length_a   1.000
_cell.length_b   1.000
_cell.length_c   1.000
_cell.angle_alpha   90.00
_cell.angle_beta   90.00
_cell.angle_gamma   90.00
#
_symmetry.space_group_name_H-M   'P 1'
#
loop_
_entity.id
_entity.type
_entity.pdbx_description
1 polymer ?
#
loop_
_entity_poly.entity_id
_entity_poly.type
_entity_poly.pdbx_seq_one_letter_code
_entity_poly.pdbx_strand_id
1 'polypeptide(L)'
;LSETTVIIKTVGRPSLKAAIRSAKREGFKVIVVSDGAKVSAQGARLVKLGRKWGYYGGMCANVGAALATTPFITFLDDDDVFVSGAGDIIRRNLQEKPEVDIWVGGVRYSRDVIMRNVETGEETYRGTDFAIWPEKGVVEGNACMPTYRTSIFEAIPFMNNIKEEFNRLTDYIHILTCSQKGYKVDWFKEVIYLVRPHLEDVDGIESVNGRGNDT
;
A
#
# COMPACT_ATOMS: atom_id res chain seq x y z
N LEU A 1 -18.59 -3.83 -10.89
CA LEU A 1 -17.23 -4.07 -11.39
C LEU A 1 -16.25 -3.29 -10.52
N SER A 2 -15.12 -3.90 -10.15
CA SER A 2 -14.10 -3.21 -9.35
C SER A 2 -13.50 -2.05 -10.14
N GLU A 3 -13.55 -0.86 -9.55
CA GLU A 3 -12.94 0.36 -10.12
C GLU A 3 -11.48 0.53 -9.69
N THR A 4 -10.97 -0.36 -8.84
CA THR A 4 -9.62 -0.29 -8.29
C THR A 4 -8.84 -1.55 -8.60
N THR A 5 -7.59 -1.38 -9.06
CA THR A 5 -6.61 -2.45 -9.20
C THR A 5 -5.60 -2.38 -8.06
N VAL A 6 -5.39 -3.50 -7.37
CA VAL A 6 -4.29 -3.67 -6.43
C VAL A 6 -3.08 -4.20 -7.18
N ILE A 7 -1.96 -3.52 -7.03
CA ILE A 7 -0.66 -3.92 -7.56
C ILE A 7 0.14 -4.53 -6.41
N ILE A 8 0.36 -5.83 -6.45
CA ILE A 8 1.16 -6.53 -5.44
C ILE A 8 2.59 -6.67 -5.95
N LYS A 9 3.52 -6.00 -5.27
CA LYS A 9 4.94 -6.09 -5.54
C LYS A 9 5.50 -7.30 -4.81
N THR A 10 6.25 -8.19 -5.49
CA THR A 10 6.78 -9.38 -4.82
C THR A 10 8.23 -9.71 -5.17
N VAL A 11 8.96 -10.09 -4.15
CA VAL A 11 10.29 -10.69 -4.25
C VAL A 11 10.25 -12.22 -4.05
N GLY A 12 9.03 -12.79 -3.98
CA GLY A 12 8.81 -14.22 -3.86
C GLY A 12 8.60 -14.73 -2.43
N ARG A 13 8.08 -13.89 -1.53
CA ARG A 13 7.79 -14.32 -0.15
C ARG A 13 6.64 -15.34 -0.09
N PRO A 14 6.64 -16.27 0.88
CA PRO A 14 5.55 -17.23 1.09
C PRO A 14 4.19 -16.58 1.37
N SER A 15 4.20 -15.38 1.98
CA SER A 15 3.02 -14.56 2.31
C SER A 15 2.26 -14.02 1.09
N LEU A 16 2.85 -14.02 -0.10
CA LEU A 16 2.20 -13.55 -1.35
C LEU A 16 0.78 -14.12 -1.54
N LYS A 17 0.57 -15.40 -1.19
CA LYS A 17 -0.75 -16.03 -1.32
C LYS A 17 -1.79 -15.36 -0.42
N ALA A 18 -1.40 -14.97 0.80
CA ALA A 18 -2.28 -14.25 1.73
C ALA A 18 -2.59 -12.84 1.22
N ALA A 19 -1.59 -12.11 0.73
CA ALA A 19 -1.77 -10.80 0.11
C ALA A 19 -2.78 -10.86 -1.06
N ILE A 20 -2.64 -11.82 -1.98
CA ILE A 20 -3.56 -12.01 -3.11
C ILE A 20 -4.99 -12.33 -2.61
N ARG A 21 -5.12 -13.24 -1.63
CA ARG A 21 -6.43 -13.62 -1.08
C ARG A 21 -7.13 -12.42 -0.45
N SER A 22 -6.43 -11.64 0.37
CA SER A 22 -6.99 -10.45 1.02
C SER A 22 -7.49 -9.44 -0.01
N ALA A 23 -6.67 -9.11 -1.01
CA ALA A 23 -7.06 -8.17 -2.06
C ALA A 23 -8.29 -8.64 -2.85
N LYS A 24 -8.37 -9.94 -3.16
CA LYS A 24 -9.53 -10.52 -3.87
C LYS A 24 -10.79 -10.56 -3.03
N ARG A 25 -10.68 -10.85 -1.72
CA ARG A 25 -11.80 -10.81 -0.78
C ARG A 25 -12.44 -9.43 -0.75
N GLU A 26 -11.65 -8.38 -0.83
CA GLU A 26 -12.10 -6.99 -0.86
C GLU A 26 -12.67 -6.55 -2.24
N GLY A 27 -12.73 -7.45 -3.21
CA GLY A 27 -13.33 -7.20 -4.52
C GLY A 27 -12.42 -6.46 -5.51
N PHE A 28 -11.13 -6.38 -5.25
CA PHE A 28 -10.18 -5.71 -6.14
C PHE A 28 -9.79 -6.56 -7.35
N LYS A 29 -9.47 -5.92 -8.48
CA LYS A 29 -8.64 -6.52 -9.51
C LYS A 29 -7.21 -6.61 -9.00
N VAL A 30 -6.50 -7.70 -9.32
CA VAL A 30 -5.17 -7.93 -8.77
C VAL A 30 -4.16 -8.15 -9.90
N ILE A 31 -3.09 -7.35 -9.88
CA ILE A 31 -1.90 -7.53 -10.70
C ILE A 31 -0.73 -7.82 -9.75
N VAL A 32 -0.09 -8.96 -9.92
CA VAL A 32 1.14 -9.31 -9.20
C VAL A 32 2.31 -9.02 -10.11
N VAL A 33 3.26 -8.21 -9.65
CA VAL A 33 4.51 -7.93 -10.38
C VAL A 33 5.68 -8.48 -9.59
N SER A 34 6.34 -9.48 -10.17
CA SER A 34 7.49 -10.14 -9.56
C SER A 34 8.80 -9.49 -9.96
N ASP A 35 9.60 -9.10 -8.96
CA ASP A 35 10.93 -8.52 -9.11
C ASP A 35 11.99 -9.60 -9.31
N GLY A 36 11.94 -10.28 -10.47
CA GLY A 36 12.87 -11.32 -10.87
C GLY A 36 12.67 -12.68 -10.21
N ALA A 37 11.74 -12.81 -9.26
CA ALA A 37 11.48 -14.09 -8.58
C ALA A 37 10.56 -15.01 -9.38
N LYS A 38 10.74 -16.32 -9.22
CA LYS A 38 9.81 -17.33 -9.74
C LYS A 38 8.67 -17.51 -8.75
N VAL A 39 7.50 -17.01 -9.08
CA VAL A 39 6.30 -17.08 -8.23
C VAL A 39 5.10 -17.60 -9.01
N SER A 40 4.09 -18.06 -8.26
CA SER A 40 2.75 -18.34 -8.76
C SER A 40 1.78 -17.31 -8.17
N ALA A 41 0.87 -16.81 -8.99
CA ALA A 41 -0.13 -15.83 -8.58
C ALA A 41 -1.54 -16.33 -8.96
N GLN A 42 -1.93 -17.48 -8.41
CA GLN A 42 -3.20 -18.10 -8.72
C GLN A 42 -4.39 -17.14 -8.51
N GLY A 43 -5.14 -16.94 -9.58
CA GLY A 43 -6.32 -16.06 -9.60
C GLY A 43 -6.00 -14.56 -9.72
N ALA A 44 -4.74 -14.18 -10.02
CA ALA A 44 -4.33 -12.81 -10.32
C ALA A 44 -3.55 -12.77 -11.64
N ARG A 45 -3.49 -11.59 -12.27
CA ARG A 45 -2.62 -11.38 -13.42
C ARG A 45 -1.17 -11.32 -12.94
N LEU A 46 -0.34 -12.23 -13.41
CA LEU A 46 1.10 -12.26 -13.07
C LEU A 46 1.94 -11.60 -14.17
N VAL A 47 2.79 -10.69 -13.77
CA VAL A 47 3.84 -10.07 -14.59
C VAL A 47 5.19 -10.40 -13.96
N LYS A 48 6.12 -10.94 -14.74
CA LYS A 48 7.47 -11.27 -14.27
C LYS A 48 8.48 -10.35 -14.92
N LEU A 49 9.22 -9.61 -14.10
CA LEU A 49 10.36 -8.83 -14.59
C LEU A 49 11.51 -9.80 -14.89
N GLY A 50 12.25 -9.52 -15.95
CA GLY A 50 13.35 -10.40 -16.42
C GLY A 50 14.56 -10.46 -15.48
N ARG A 51 14.65 -9.55 -14.52
CA ARG A 51 15.70 -9.45 -13.49
C ARG A 51 15.18 -8.79 -12.23
N LYS A 52 15.93 -8.90 -11.13
CA LYS A 52 15.70 -8.13 -9.92
C LYS A 52 16.15 -6.68 -10.14
N TRP A 53 15.24 -5.74 -9.87
CA TRP A 53 15.47 -4.29 -9.95
C TRP A 53 15.71 -3.67 -8.57
N GLY A 54 15.13 -4.23 -7.52
CA GLY A 54 15.25 -3.70 -6.17
C GLY A 54 14.42 -2.42 -5.95
N TYR A 55 15.00 -1.45 -5.26
CA TYR A 55 14.39 -0.15 -4.94
C TYR A 55 12.99 -0.26 -4.32
N TYR A 56 12.84 -1.16 -3.35
CA TYR A 56 11.56 -1.44 -2.65
C TYR A 56 10.37 -1.64 -3.59
N GLY A 57 10.63 -2.17 -4.79
CA GLY A 57 9.59 -2.51 -5.76
C GLY A 57 9.06 -1.33 -6.59
N GLY A 58 9.75 -0.20 -6.65
CA GLY A 58 9.33 0.95 -7.45
C GLY A 58 9.11 0.61 -8.93
N MET A 59 10.01 -0.19 -9.55
CA MET A 59 9.82 -0.67 -10.92
C MET A 59 8.59 -1.59 -11.04
N CYS A 60 8.36 -2.46 -10.06
CA CYS A 60 7.16 -3.32 -10.04
C CYS A 60 5.89 -2.48 -9.97
N ALA A 61 5.89 -1.44 -9.14
CA ALA A 61 4.76 -0.51 -9.03
C ALA A 61 4.47 0.20 -10.36
N ASN A 62 5.50 0.75 -11.02
CA ASN A 62 5.36 1.44 -12.31
C ASN A 62 4.84 0.50 -13.40
N VAL A 63 5.37 -0.70 -13.50
CA VAL A 63 4.90 -1.71 -14.47
C VAL A 63 3.46 -2.11 -14.19
N GLY A 64 3.12 -2.34 -12.92
CA GLY A 64 1.75 -2.67 -12.52
C GLY A 64 0.76 -1.53 -12.84
N ALA A 65 1.13 -0.28 -12.56
CA ALA A 65 0.34 0.90 -12.85
C ALA A 65 0.09 1.06 -14.36
N ALA A 66 1.13 0.91 -15.18
CA ALA A 66 1.02 0.97 -16.65
C ALA A 66 0.12 -0.14 -17.24
N LEU A 67 -0.07 -1.23 -16.53
CA LEU A 67 -0.91 -2.36 -16.97
C LEU A 67 -2.31 -2.36 -16.35
N ALA A 68 -2.57 -1.48 -15.42
CA ALA A 68 -3.89 -1.30 -14.83
C ALA A 68 -4.86 -0.67 -15.84
N THR A 69 -6.10 -1.16 -15.83
CA THR A 69 -7.18 -0.67 -16.73
C THR A 69 -8.33 -0.05 -15.96
N THR A 70 -8.17 0.11 -14.65
CA THR A 70 -9.14 0.72 -13.75
C THR A 70 -8.80 2.19 -13.51
N PRO A 71 -9.77 3.05 -13.20
CA PRO A 71 -9.51 4.46 -12.92
C PRO A 71 -8.67 4.70 -11.66
N PHE A 72 -8.63 3.72 -10.76
CA PHE A 72 -7.86 3.80 -9.51
C PHE A 72 -6.95 2.60 -9.35
N ILE A 73 -5.80 2.85 -8.70
CA ILE A 73 -4.84 1.83 -8.30
C ILE A 73 -4.46 2.01 -6.83
N THR A 74 -4.14 0.92 -6.17
CA THR A 74 -3.48 0.90 -4.86
C THR A 74 -2.39 -0.16 -4.85
N PHE A 75 -1.51 -0.11 -3.88
CA PHE A 75 -0.38 -1.03 -3.78
C PHE A 75 -0.51 -1.90 -2.55
N LEU A 76 0.12 -3.07 -2.58
CA LEU A 76 0.27 -3.95 -1.44
C LEU A 76 1.62 -4.66 -1.54
N ASP A 77 2.34 -4.75 -0.43
CA ASP A 77 3.52 -5.59 -0.36
C ASP A 77 3.14 -7.06 -0.21
N ASP A 78 4.00 -7.96 -0.64
CA ASP A 78 3.72 -9.40 -0.61
C ASP A 78 3.78 -10.00 0.81
N ASP A 79 4.09 -9.19 1.82
CA ASP A 79 4.06 -9.54 3.25
C ASP A 79 2.99 -8.78 4.05
N ASP A 80 2.09 -8.06 3.36
CA ASP A 80 0.97 -7.32 3.96
C ASP A 80 -0.39 -7.89 3.51
N VAL A 81 -1.47 -7.55 4.24
CA VAL A 81 -2.84 -7.96 3.88
C VAL A 81 -3.85 -6.85 4.12
N PHE A 82 -4.88 -6.76 3.29
CA PHE A 82 -6.03 -5.90 3.56
C PHE A 82 -6.84 -6.44 4.73
N VAL A 83 -7.33 -5.53 5.59
CA VAL A 83 -8.33 -5.86 6.61
C VAL A 83 -9.68 -6.13 5.95
N SER A 84 -10.56 -6.84 6.65
CA SER A 84 -11.93 -7.04 6.17
C SER A 84 -12.68 -5.70 6.11
N GLY A 85 -13.36 -5.45 4.99
CA GLY A 85 -14.07 -4.19 4.72
C GLY A 85 -13.19 -3.07 4.14
N ALA A 86 -11.89 -3.28 3.95
CA ALA A 86 -11.00 -2.28 3.35
C ALA A 86 -11.49 -1.81 1.97
N GLY A 87 -12.03 -2.72 1.17
CA GLY A 87 -12.58 -2.41 -0.14
C GLY A 87 -13.76 -1.44 -0.07
N ASP A 88 -14.66 -1.61 0.91
CA ASP A 88 -15.80 -0.71 1.11
C ASP A 88 -15.34 0.66 1.61
N ILE A 89 -14.37 0.69 2.52
CA ILE A 89 -13.78 1.93 3.02
C ILE A 89 -13.16 2.73 1.86
N ILE A 90 -12.34 2.09 1.04
CA ILE A 90 -11.71 2.75 -0.11
C ILE A 90 -12.79 3.26 -1.07
N ARG A 91 -13.75 2.42 -1.48
CA ARG A 91 -14.82 2.81 -2.40
C ARG A 91 -15.63 4.01 -1.88
N ARG A 92 -15.98 4.00 -0.60
CA ARG A 92 -16.69 5.12 0.02
C ARG A 92 -15.88 6.42 -0.07
N ASN A 93 -14.61 6.42 0.31
CA ASN A 93 -13.76 7.60 0.25
C ASN A 93 -13.58 8.12 -1.19
N LEU A 94 -13.45 7.23 -2.18
CA LEU A 94 -13.39 7.62 -3.59
C LEU A 94 -14.67 8.30 -4.07
N GLN A 95 -15.83 7.89 -3.57
CA GLN A 95 -17.14 8.45 -3.94
C GLN A 95 -17.45 9.76 -3.21
N GLU A 96 -17.13 9.84 -1.92
CA GLU A 96 -17.43 11.01 -1.09
C GLU A 96 -16.54 12.21 -1.39
N LYS A 97 -15.35 11.97 -1.94
CA LYS A 97 -14.34 13.01 -2.21
C LYS A 97 -13.80 12.92 -3.63
N PRO A 98 -14.66 13.10 -4.64
CA PRO A 98 -14.28 12.93 -6.05
C PRO A 98 -13.23 13.93 -6.55
N GLU A 99 -13.02 15.05 -5.81
CA GLU A 99 -12.00 16.05 -6.14
C GLU A 99 -10.60 15.69 -5.66
N VAL A 100 -10.45 14.63 -4.86
CA VAL A 100 -9.17 14.13 -4.38
C VAL A 100 -8.51 13.27 -5.45
N ASP A 101 -7.18 13.24 -5.46
CA ASP A 101 -6.38 12.50 -6.43
C ASP A 101 -5.64 11.32 -5.79
N ILE A 102 -5.31 11.46 -4.50
CA ILE A 102 -4.55 10.48 -3.71
C ILE A 102 -5.22 10.35 -2.34
N TRP A 103 -5.65 9.13 -1.99
CA TRP A 103 -6.27 8.83 -0.70
C TRP A 103 -5.33 7.95 0.13
N VAL A 104 -5.02 8.37 1.34
CA VAL A 104 -4.12 7.66 2.25
C VAL A 104 -4.89 7.19 3.47
N GLY A 105 -4.96 5.88 3.66
CA GLY A 105 -5.63 5.26 4.80
C GLY A 105 -4.69 4.87 5.91
N GLY A 106 -5.25 4.55 7.07
CA GLY A 106 -4.52 4.04 8.21
C GLY A 106 -3.97 2.62 7.98
N VAL A 107 -2.89 2.31 8.67
CA VAL A 107 -2.26 1.00 8.68
C VAL A 107 -2.11 0.50 10.10
N ARG A 108 -2.14 -0.82 10.32
CA ARG A 108 -1.88 -1.43 11.61
C ARG A 108 -0.69 -2.36 11.53
N TYR A 109 0.18 -2.27 12.51
CA TYR A 109 1.31 -3.16 12.68
C TYR A 109 0.96 -4.24 13.71
N SER A 110 1.24 -5.49 13.38
CA SER A 110 1.11 -6.65 14.28
C SER A 110 2.44 -7.05 14.93
N ARG A 111 3.49 -6.26 14.73
CA ARG A 111 4.84 -6.51 15.26
C ARG A 111 5.43 -5.24 15.87
N ASP A 112 6.42 -5.41 16.71
CA ASP A 112 7.23 -4.32 17.22
C ASP A 112 7.94 -3.58 16.08
N VAL A 113 7.87 -2.26 16.13
CA VAL A 113 8.47 -1.38 15.12
C VAL A 113 9.18 -0.22 15.81
N ILE A 114 10.33 0.14 15.30
CA ILE A 114 10.98 1.41 15.59
C ILE A 114 10.54 2.39 14.50
N MET A 115 9.92 3.47 14.92
CA MET A 115 9.50 4.55 14.03
C MET A 115 10.49 5.70 14.15
N ARG A 116 10.84 6.27 13.01
CA ARG A 116 11.73 7.42 12.95
C ARG A 116 10.99 8.61 12.35
N ASN A 117 10.97 9.70 13.09
CA ASN A 117 10.50 10.97 12.56
C ASN A 117 11.51 11.46 11.49
N VAL A 118 11.05 11.70 10.26
CA VAL A 118 11.96 12.07 9.15
C VAL A 118 12.48 13.50 9.25
N GLU A 119 11.80 14.39 9.96
CA GLU A 119 12.22 15.78 10.14
C GLU A 119 13.20 15.94 11.31
N THR A 120 12.92 15.28 12.46
CA THR A 120 13.73 15.43 13.66
C THR A 120 14.77 14.33 13.83
N GLY A 121 14.64 13.21 13.11
CA GLY A 121 15.47 12.01 13.29
C GLY A 121 15.17 11.23 14.58
N GLU A 122 14.19 11.65 15.37
CA GLU A 122 13.80 11.01 16.61
C GLU A 122 13.25 9.61 16.36
N GLU A 123 13.72 8.63 17.13
CA GLU A 123 13.23 7.26 17.09
C GLU A 123 12.26 7.00 18.24
N THR A 124 11.10 6.43 17.92
CA THR A 124 10.09 6.02 18.89
C THR A 124 9.85 4.52 18.75
N TYR A 125 10.00 3.79 19.84
CA TYR A 125 9.61 2.38 19.88
C TYR A 125 8.09 2.28 20.00
N ARG A 126 7.51 1.42 19.17
CA ARG A 126 6.10 1.05 19.23
C ARG A 126 6.00 -0.46 19.43
N GLY A 127 5.25 -0.86 20.45
CA GLY A 127 4.92 -2.26 20.68
C GLY A 127 4.07 -2.87 19.58
N THR A 128 3.64 -4.10 19.77
CA THR A 128 2.73 -4.79 18.85
C THR A 128 1.32 -4.19 18.87
N ASP A 129 0.57 -4.45 17.79
CA ASP A 129 -0.86 -4.11 17.64
C ASP A 129 -1.19 -2.62 17.81
N PHE A 130 -0.47 -1.78 17.12
CA PHE A 130 -0.78 -0.35 17.05
C PHE A 130 -1.15 0.07 15.63
N ALA A 131 -1.95 1.12 15.53
CA ALA A 131 -2.34 1.70 14.25
C ALA A 131 -1.68 3.06 14.04
N ILE A 132 -1.34 3.34 12.79
CA ILE A 132 -0.83 4.63 12.35
C ILE A 132 -1.83 5.23 11.38
N TRP A 133 -2.15 6.49 11.63
CA TRP A 133 -2.88 7.34 10.71
C TRP A 133 -1.94 8.47 10.30
N PRO A 134 -1.42 8.45 9.06
CA PRO A 134 -0.57 9.52 8.59
C PRO A 134 -1.32 10.85 8.67
N GLU A 135 -0.75 11.81 9.36
CA GLU A 135 -1.26 13.17 9.39
C GLU A 135 -0.59 14.01 8.31
N LYS A 136 -1.27 15.09 7.87
CA LYS A 136 -0.72 15.98 6.87
C LYS A 136 0.61 16.57 7.36
N GLY A 137 1.70 16.27 6.67
CA GLY A 137 3.05 16.77 6.97
C GLY A 137 3.91 15.89 7.84
N VAL A 138 3.35 14.84 8.46
CA VAL A 138 4.13 13.88 9.25
C VAL A 138 3.96 12.50 8.61
N VAL A 139 4.99 12.03 7.93
CA VAL A 139 5.05 10.65 7.50
C VAL A 139 6.18 9.99 8.26
N GLU A 140 5.81 9.28 9.28
CA GLU A 140 6.69 8.34 9.91
C GLU A 140 6.92 7.18 8.94
N GLY A 141 8.16 7.03 8.53
CA GLY A 141 8.53 6.10 7.49
C GLY A 141 8.08 4.70 7.81
N ASN A 142 7.20 4.21 7.09
CA ASN A 142 7.05 2.83 6.64
C ASN A 142 5.65 2.49 6.26
N ALA A 143 4.97 2.76 5.45
CA ALA A 143 3.74 2.17 4.98
C ALA A 143 2.67 3.20 4.71
N CYS A 144 2.90 3.96 3.71
CA CYS A 144 1.80 4.56 2.99
C CYS A 144 1.52 3.69 1.78
N MET A 145 0.39 3.01 1.77
CA MET A 145 -0.12 2.35 0.56
C MET A 145 -1.33 3.15 0.07
N PRO A 146 -1.10 4.32 -0.53
CA PRO A 146 -2.20 5.17 -0.97
C PRO A 146 -2.94 4.55 -2.15
N THR A 147 -4.20 4.96 -2.28
CA THR A 147 -4.98 4.76 -3.49
C THR A 147 -4.84 6.00 -4.36
N TYR A 148 -4.53 5.80 -5.63
CA TYR A 148 -4.27 6.86 -6.60
C TYR A 148 -5.27 6.82 -7.76
N ARG A 149 -5.51 7.96 -8.39
CA ARG A 149 -5.96 7.95 -9.77
C ARG A 149 -4.86 7.36 -10.65
N THR A 150 -5.20 6.41 -11.49
CA THR A 150 -4.23 5.69 -12.34
C THR A 150 -3.44 6.65 -13.24
N SER A 151 -4.06 7.70 -13.73
CA SER A 151 -3.44 8.73 -14.59
C SER A 151 -2.27 9.47 -13.94
N ILE A 152 -2.15 9.48 -12.62
CA ILE A 152 -1.01 10.09 -11.92
C ILE A 152 0.29 9.38 -12.29
N PHE A 153 0.26 8.05 -12.39
CA PHE A 153 1.46 7.26 -12.72
C PHE A 153 1.92 7.40 -14.16
N GLU A 154 1.05 7.80 -15.06
CA GLU A 154 1.43 8.18 -16.43
C GLU A 154 2.26 9.47 -16.42
N ALA A 155 1.90 10.41 -15.55
CA ALA A 155 2.58 11.71 -15.43
C ALA A 155 3.78 11.68 -14.48
N ILE A 156 3.67 10.93 -13.38
CA ILE A 156 4.66 10.89 -12.30
C ILE A 156 4.84 9.44 -11.85
N PRO A 157 5.72 8.67 -12.48
CA PRO A 157 6.05 7.32 -12.01
C PRO A 157 6.88 7.37 -10.71
N PHE A 158 6.94 6.27 -9.97
CA PHE A 158 7.89 6.14 -8.88
C PHE A 158 9.33 6.32 -9.37
N MET A 159 10.11 7.05 -8.60
CA MET A 159 11.54 7.23 -8.87
C MET A 159 12.29 5.93 -8.58
N ASN A 160 13.10 5.48 -9.54
CA ASN A 160 13.90 4.25 -9.43
C ASN A 160 15.41 4.52 -9.23
N ASN A 161 15.78 5.77 -8.99
CA ASN A 161 17.16 6.21 -8.80
C ASN A 161 17.35 7.03 -7.52
N ILE A 162 16.50 6.79 -6.52
CA ILE A 162 16.61 7.43 -5.22
C ILE A 162 17.86 6.90 -4.52
N LYS A 163 18.59 7.76 -3.83
CA LYS A 163 19.73 7.34 -3.00
C LYS A 163 19.30 6.26 -2.00
N GLU A 164 20.17 5.31 -1.73
CA GLU A 164 19.87 4.13 -0.90
C GLU A 164 19.30 4.50 0.47
N GLU A 165 19.77 5.57 1.07
CA GLU A 165 19.30 6.11 2.35
C GLU A 165 17.82 6.53 2.35
N PHE A 166 17.25 6.87 1.17
CA PHE A 166 15.85 7.29 1.00
C PHE A 166 14.97 6.22 0.37
N ASN A 167 15.51 5.07 0.03
CA ASN A 167 14.76 4.01 -0.65
C ASN A 167 13.51 3.54 0.10
N ARG A 168 13.56 3.58 1.45
CA ARG A 168 12.40 3.22 2.28
C ARG A 168 11.29 4.26 2.29
N LEU A 169 11.56 5.46 1.78
CA LEU A 169 10.63 6.59 1.74
C LEU A 169 10.02 6.79 0.34
N THR A 170 10.15 5.81 -0.55
CA THR A 170 9.73 5.93 -1.94
C THR A 170 8.27 6.35 -2.08
N ASP A 171 7.38 5.75 -1.30
CA ASP A 171 5.94 6.05 -1.31
C ASP A 171 5.67 7.48 -0.85
N TYR A 172 6.33 7.88 0.22
CA TYR A 172 6.22 9.22 0.77
C TYR A 172 6.74 10.30 -0.17
N ILE A 173 7.94 10.09 -0.71
CA ILE A 173 8.54 11.01 -1.68
C ILE A 173 7.63 11.17 -2.90
N HIS A 174 6.99 10.09 -3.33
CA HIS A 174 6.04 10.13 -4.44
C HIS A 174 4.79 10.98 -4.10
N ILE A 175 4.19 10.78 -2.92
CA ILE A 175 3.05 11.58 -2.45
C ILE A 175 3.43 13.06 -2.37
N LEU A 176 4.59 13.38 -1.77
CA LEU A 176 5.09 14.76 -1.71
C LEU A 176 5.28 15.36 -3.10
N THR A 177 5.91 14.60 -4.01
CA THR A 177 6.13 15.06 -5.39
C THR A 177 4.82 15.36 -6.09
N CYS A 178 3.82 14.49 -5.92
CA CYS A 178 2.48 14.70 -6.47
C CYS A 178 1.82 15.95 -5.86
N SER A 179 1.88 16.10 -4.53
CA SER A 179 1.33 17.27 -3.83
C SER A 179 1.98 18.58 -4.29
N GLN A 180 3.30 18.60 -4.45
CA GLN A 180 4.03 19.77 -4.98
C GLN A 180 3.64 20.13 -6.43
N LYS A 181 3.17 19.14 -7.19
CA LYS A 181 2.65 19.34 -8.56
C LYS A 181 1.15 19.69 -8.60
N GLY A 182 0.52 19.89 -7.44
CA GLY A 182 -0.86 20.35 -7.31
C GLY A 182 -1.91 19.25 -7.22
N TYR A 183 -1.51 17.97 -7.15
CA TYR A 183 -2.46 16.88 -6.89
C TYR A 183 -2.97 16.95 -5.46
N LYS A 184 -4.28 16.74 -5.29
CA LYS A 184 -4.93 16.79 -3.98
C LYS A 184 -4.76 15.47 -3.24
N VAL A 185 -4.17 15.54 -2.07
CA VAL A 185 -3.98 14.40 -1.16
C VAL A 185 -4.95 14.54 0.01
N ASP A 186 -5.66 13.48 0.34
CA ASP A 186 -6.51 13.40 1.52
C ASP A 186 -6.21 12.16 2.35
N TRP A 187 -6.46 12.27 3.65
CA TRP A 187 -6.16 11.27 4.66
C TRP A 187 -7.44 10.84 5.36
N PHE A 188 -7.64 9.53 5.54
CA PHE A 188 -8.76 9.01 6.30
C PHE A 188 -8.27 8.10 7.44
N LYS A 189 -9.05 8.06 8.53
CA LYS A 189 -8.60 7.43 9.78
C LYS A 189 -8.79 5.92 9.84
N GLU A 190 -9.57 5.34 8.95
CA GLU A 190 -9.82 3.91 8.98
C GLU A 190 -8.57 3.14 8.58
N VAL A 191 -8.31 2.06 9.31
CA VAL A 191 -7.26 1.10 8.96
C VAL A 191 -7.71 0.28 7.77
N ILE A 192 -6.88 0.21 6.73
CA ILE A 192 -7.18 -0.54 5.50
C ILE A 192 -6.31 -1.77 5.32
N TYR A 193 -5.14 -1.84 5.93
CA TYR A 193 -4.32 -3.05 5.86
C TYR A 193 -3.45 -3.27 7.10
N LEU A 194 -3.02 -4.52 7.27
CA LEU A 194 -2.08 -4.96 8.29
C LEU A 194 -0.70 -5.14 7.67
N VAL A 195 0.30 -4.59 8.35
CA VAL A 195 1.70 -4.72 7.98
C VAL A 195 2.27 -5.97 8.63
N ARG A 196 2.74 -6.91 7.81
CA ARG A 196 3.41 -8.15 8.22
C ARG A 196 2.66 -8.93 9.31
N PRO A 197 1.38 -9.29 9.09
CA PRO A 197 0.64 -10.09 10.06
C PRO A 197 1.28 -11.48 10.22
N HIS A 198 1.03 -12.14 11.33
CA HIS A 198 1.30 -13.56 11.45
C HIS A 198 0.39 -14.31 10.47
N LEU A 199 0.95 -15.25 9.71
CA LEU A 199 0.19 -15.96 8.66
C LEU A 199 -0.99 -16.77 9.23
N GLU A 200 -0.90 -17.16 10.49
CA GLU A 200 -1.94 -17.88 11.25
C GLU A 200 -3.19 -17.01 11.51
N ASP A 201 -2.99 -15.68 11.59
CA ASP A 201 -4.07 -14.73 11.90
C ASP A 201 -4.82 -14.26 10.64
N VAL A 202 -4.31 -14.54 9.44
CA VAL A 202 -4.83 -13.97 8.19
C VAL A 202 -6.22 -14.48 7.83
N ASP A 203 -6.56 -15.70 8.21
CA ASP A 203 -7.84 -16.32 7.89
C ASP A 203 -8.96 -15.93 8.90
N GLY A 204 -8.61 -15.37 10.06
CA GLY A 204 -9.52 -14.96 11.13
C GLY A 204 -9.64 -13.45 11.37
N ILE A 205 -9.04 -12.61 10.52
CA ILE A 205 -9.05 -11.15 10.71
C ILE A 205 -10.44 -10.59 10.41
N GLU A 206 -11.23 -10.40 11.46
CA GLU A 206 -12.44 -9.59 11.45
C GLU A 206 -12.10 -8.09 11.33
N SER A 207 -13.09 -7.26 10.99
CA SER A 207 -12.93 -5.81 10.86
C SER A 207 -12.22 -5.20 12.07
N VAL A 208 -11.08 -4.60 11.85
CA VAL A 208 -10.25 -3.99 12.90
C VAL A 208 -10.83 -2.66 13.37
N ASN A 209 -11.73 -2.08 12.57
CA ASN A 209 -12.34 -0.77 12.84
C ASN A 209 -13.48 -0.84 13.88
N GLY A 210 -13.93 -2.06 14.25
CA GLY A 210 -14.98 -2.26 15.28
C GLY A 210 -14.48 -2.37 16.72
N ARG A 211 -13.17 -2.42 16.96
CA ARG A 211 -12.59 -2.66 18.30
C ARG A 211 -12.06 -1.41 19.00
N GLY A 212 -12.26 -0.22 18.45
CA GLY A 212 -11.56 0.98 18.89
C GLY A 212 -12.40 2.11 19.49
N ASN A 213 -13.62 1.87 19.95
CA ASN A 213 -14.46 2.94 20.54
C ASN A 213 -14.90 2.71 21.99
N ASP A 214 -14.30 1.79 22.73
CA ASP A 214 -14.58 1.64 24.15
C ASP A 214 -13.29 1.83 24.97
N THR A 215 -12.83 3.09 25.09
CA THR A 215 -12.23 3.66 26.31
C THR A 215 -11.98 5.14 26.12
#